data_1f4fcabfc981ee196cfb3e4471033fab
#
_entry.id   1f4fcabfc981ee196cfb3e4471033fab
#
_cell.length_a   1.000
_cell.length_b   1.000
_cell.length_c   1.000
_cell.angle_alpha   90.00
_cell.angle_beta   90.00
_cell.angle_gamma   90.00
#
_symmetry.space_group_name_H-M   'P 1'
#
loop_
_entity.id
_entity.type
_entity.pdbx_description
1 polymer ?
#
loop_
_entity_poly.entity_id
_entity_poly.type
_entity_poly.pdbx_seq_one_letter_code
_entity_poly.pdbx_strand_id
1 'polypeptide(L)'
;MNDTKLVYLKNNERTIIQVGNVKFGNDFVVIAGPCSVESEKQMIKIAHAVKAAGANMLRGGAFKPRSSPYSFQGLGLEGLKILEKAREETSLPIVSEVLDTRDVAWMGEYVDVLQIGARNMQNFSLLKEVAKSDKPVLLKRGMYSTLSEWLNCAEYILSGGNPNVILCERGIRTFETYTRNTLDLSAIPAIKELTHLPIIVDPAHATGKASLIPSMSLAAVASGADGLLLEVHTNPKEALSDKEQTLTPKQFSELTKKIRDLKIFREGLN
;
A
#
# COMPACT_ATOMS: atom_id res chain seq x y z
N MET A 1 -27.90 -0.73 -6.07
CA MET A 1 -26.47 -0.44 -6.34
C MET A 1 -26.25 0.75 -7.30
N ASN A 2 -27.23 1.63 -7.50
CA ASN A 2 -27.18 2.57 -8.63
C ASN A 2 -26.79 4.01 -8.30
N ASP A 3 -26.23 4.32 -7.13
CA ASP A 3 -25.96 5.70 -6.74
C ASP A 3 -24.46 6.08 -6.63
N THR A 4 -23.57 5.13 -6.75
CA THR A 4 -22.12 5.38 -6.77
C THR A 4 -21.68 5.59 -8.22
N LYS A 5 -21.60 6.85 -8.63
CA LYS A 5 -21.49 7.20 -10.07
C LYS A 5 -20.05 7.33 -10.56
N LEU A 6 -19.09 7.62 -9.67
CA LEU A 6 -17.71 7.92 -10.06
C LEU A 6 -16.82 6.68 -9.99
N VAL A 7 -16.99 5.81 -8.99
CA VAL A 7 -16.11 4.67 -8.74
C VAL A 7 -16.28 3.53 -9.75
N TYR A 8 -17.43 3.40 -10.39
CA TYR A 8 -17.71 2.28 -11.29
C TYR A 8 -17.08 2.42 -12.66
N LEU A 9 -16.67 1.29 -13.23
CA LEU A 9 -16.11 1.19 -14.56
C LEU A 9 -17.12 1.68 -15.62
N LYS A 10 -16.68 2.61 -16.46
CA LYS A 10 -17.45 3.11 -17.61
C LYS A 10 -16.61 2.92 -18.88
N ASN A 11 -17.23 2.40 -19.94
CA ASN A 11 -16.61 2.27 -21.27
C ASN A 11 -15.27 1.52 -21.29
N ASN A 12 -15.01 0.60 -20.35
CA ASN A 12 -13.73 -0.12 -20.18
C ASN A 12 -12.49 0.77 -19.99
N GLU A 13 -12.66 2.05 -19.67
CA GLU A 13 -11.55 2.95 -19.40
C GLU A 13 -10.98 2.72 -17.99
N ARG A 14 -9.65 2.62 -17.87
CA ARG A 14 -8.94 2.47 -16.61
C ARG A 14 -8.28 3.77 -16.22
N THR A 15 -8.34 4.07 -14.92
CA THR A 15 -7.62 5.22 -14.38
C THR A 15 -6.14 4.92 -14.30
N ILE A 16 -5.33 5.83 -14.83
CA ILE A 16 -3.88 5.84 -14.66
C ILE A 16 -3.54 6.95 -13.67
N ILE A 17 -2.90 6.58 -12.56
CA ILE A 17 -2.48 7.53 -11.52
C ILE A 17 -0.98 7.67 -11.56
N GLN A 18 -0.51 8.89 -11.87
CA GLN A 18 0.92 9.19 -11.96
C GLN A 18 1.46 9.75 -10.64
N VAL A 19 2.56 9.15 -10.17
CA VAL A 19 3.30 9.58 -8.98
C VAL A 19 4.79 9.65 -9.36
N GLY A 20 5.30 10.83 -9.63
CA GLY A 20 6.64 10.96 -10.22
C GLY A 20 6.73 10.20 -11.53
N ASN A 21 7.64 9.24 -11.60
CA ASN A 21 7.86 8.39 -12.78
C ASN A 21 7.02 7.09 -12.76
N VAL A 22 6.20 6.88 -11.73
CA VAL A 22 5.41 5.65 -11.53
C VAL A 22 3.98 5.87 -12.03
N LYS A 23 3.40 4.89 -12.73
CA LYS A 23 2.03 4.94 -13.27
C LYS A 23 1.22 3.74 -12.81
N PHE A 24 0.45 3.90 -11.73
CA PHE A 24 -0.51 2.87 -11.31
C PHE A 24 -1.60 2.68 -12.38
N GLY A 25 -2.01 1.45 -12.60
CA GLY A 25 -2.98 1.08 -13.64
C GLY A 25 -2.36 0.85 -15.03
N ASN A 26 -1.09 1.24 -15.23
CA ASN A 26 -0.30 0.96 -16.44
C ASN A 26 0.92 0.09 -16.12
N ASP A 27 1.68 0.47 -15.08
CA ASP A 27 2.88 -0.25 -14.66
C ASP A 27 2.54 -1.22 -13.51
N PHE A 28 3.32 -2.30 -13.38
CA PHE A 28 3.28 -3.10 -12.17
C PHE A 28 4.16 -2.44 -11.10
N VAL A 29 3.53 -1.92 -10.05
CA VAL A 29 4.19 -1.08 -9.05
C VAL A 29 4.56 -1.87 -7.80
N VAL A 30 5.83 -1.88 -7.43
CA VAL A 30 6.33 -2.45 -6.17
C VAL A 30 6.66 -1.33 -5.19
N ILE A 31 5.87 -1.23 -4.12
CA ILE A 31 6.07 -0.32 -3.00
C ILE A 31 6.75 -1.12 -1.89
N ALA A 32 7.95 -0.72 -1.45
CA ALA A 32 8.69 -1.46 -0.43
C ALA A 32 9.36 -0.53 0.59
N GLY A 33 9.53 -1.02 1.81
CA GLY A 33 10.18 -0.27 2.89
C GLY A 33 9.78 -0.81 4.26
N PRO A 34 10.24 -0.20 5.37
CA PRO A 34 9.96 -0.72 6.70
C PRO A 34 8.49 -0.50 7.09
N CYS A 35 8.00 -1.27 8.06
CA CYS A 35 6.69 -1.06 8.67
C CYS A 35 6.62 0.33 9.33
N SER A 36 7.67 0.70 10.06
CA SER A 36 7.83 2.01 10.71
C SER A 36 9.21 2.61 10.45
N VAL A 37 9.28 3.93 10.39
CA VAL A 37 10.55 4.67 10.44
C VAL A 37 11.03 4.67 11.89
N GLU A 38 12.19 4.05 12.14
CA GLU A 38 12.74 3.87 13.49
C GLU A 38 13.98 4.72 13.76
N SER A 39 14.74 4.99 12.70
CA SER A 39 15.88 5.91 12.70
C SER A 39 16.26 6.30 11.28
N GLU A 40 17.01 7.40 11.12
CA GLU A 40 17.55 7.81 9.82
C GLU A 40 18.44 6.71 9.21
N LYS A 41 19.37 6.18 10.01
CA LYS A 41 20.30 5.12 9.57
C LYS A 41 19.57 3.88 9.05
N GLN A 42 18.51 3.44 9.75
CA GLN A 42 17.68 2.31 9.32
C GLN A 42 16.99 2.62 7.99
N MET A 43 16.32 3.79 7.91
CA MET A 43 15.50 4.17 6.76
C MET A 43 16.34 4.32 5.49
N ILE A 44 17.42 5.06 5.54
CA ILE A 44 18.35 5.28 4.41
C ILE A 44 18.92 3.95 3.89
N LYS A 45 19.36 3.08 4.80
CA LYS A 45 19.89 1.77 4.42
C LYS A 45 18.86 0.90 3.72
N ILE A 46 17.61 0.91 4.21
CA ILE A 46 16.51 0.17 3.59
C ILE A 46 16.16 0.78 2.23
N ALA A 47 16.05 2.10 2.14
CA ALA A 47 15.70 2.81 0.90
C ALA A 47 16.67 2.46 -0.24
N HIS A 48 17.98 2.50 0.00
CA HIS A 48 18.97 2.06 -0.99
C HIS A 48 18.82 0.58 -1.36
N ALA A 49 18.60 -0.29 -0.38
CA ALA A 49 18.46 -1.72 -0.63
C ALA A 49 17.23 -2.06 -1.46
N VAL A 50 16.07 -1.45 -1.17
CA VAL A 50 14.85 -1.70 -1.94
C VAL A 50 14.92 -1.08 -3.34
N LYS A 51 15.53 0.10 -3.50
CA LYS A 51 15.79 0.70 -4.81
C LYS A 51 16.65 -0.20 -5.68
N ALA A 52 17.78 -0.66 -5.15
CA ALA A 52 18.69 -1.56 -5.87
C ALA A 52 18.04 -2.89 -6.27
N ALA A 53 17.04 -3.34 -5.49
CA ALA A 53 16.25 -4.54 -5.77
C ALA A 53 15.06 -4.30 -6.71
N GLY A 54 14.80 -3.06 -7.17
CA GLY A 54 13.79 -2.73 -8.16
C GLY A 54 12.43 -2.31 -7.59
N ALA A 55 12.38 -1.80 -6.35
CA ALA A 55 11.20 -1.09 -5.87
C ALA A 55 10.98 0.20 -6.67
N ASN A 56 9.71 0.52 -6.93
CA ASN A 56 9.29 1.72 -7.64
C ASN A 56 9.01 2.87 -6.66
N MET A 57 8.58 2.55 -5.45
CA MET A 57 8.24 3.52 -4.41
C MET A 57 8.70 3.04 -3.03
N LEU A 58 8.89 3.99 -2.14
CA LEU A 58 9.29 3.76 -0.75
C LEU A 58 8.06 3.89 0.16
N ARG A 59 7.92 2.96 1.11
CA ARG A 59 6.97 3.10 2.21
C ARG A 59 7.69 3.24 3.56
N GLY A 60 7.04 3.92 4.49
CA GLY A 60 7.47 3.98 5.89
C GLY A 60 6.37 4.62 6.73
N GLY A 61 6.02 3.99 7.85
CA GLY A 61 5.08 4.57 8.80
C GLY A 61 5.77 5.58 9.70
N ALA A 62 5.48 6.87 9.55
CA ALA A 62 5.90 7.91 10.48
C ALA A 62 5.02 7.94 11.73
N PHE A 63 3.73 7.59 11.57
CA PHE A 63 2.74 7.41 12.62
C PHE A 63 2.25 5.97 12.62
N LYS A 64 2.03 5.38 13.80
CA LYS A 64 1.63 3.97 13.94
C LYS A 64 0.40 3.85 14.85
N PRO A 65 -0.77 3.45 14.30
CA PRO A 65 -1.93 3.12 15.11
C PRO A 65 -1.66 1.81 15.85
N ARG A 66 -1.64 1.86 17.18
CA ARG A 66 -1.33 0.70 18.02
C ARG A 66 -2.50 0.38 18.96
N SER A 67 -2.71 -0.93 19.17
CA SER A 67 -3.71 -1.38 20.18
C SER A 67 -3.29 -1.08 21.61
N SER A 68 -1.98 -0.99 21.88
CA SER A 68 -1.44 -0.60 23.18
C SER A 68 -0.79 0.77 23.11
N PRO A 69 -1.09 1.70 24.04
CA PRO A 69 -0.46 3.02 24.09
C PRO A 69 1.03 2.96 24.46
N TYR A 70 1.49 1.83 24.99
CA TYR A 70 2.91 1.62 25.36
C TYR A 70 3.76 1.09 24.21
N SER A 71 3.16 0.75 23.09
CA SER A 71 3.89 0.33 21.88
C SER A 71 4.47 1.55 21.16
N PHE A 72 5.50 1.33 20.34
CA PHE A 72 6.11 2.38 19.53
C PHE A 72 5.05 3.05 18.62
N GLN A 73 4.86 4.36 18.78
CA GLN A 73 3.82 5.14 18.09
C GLN A 73 4.31 5.77 16.77
N GLY A 74 5.59 5.59 16.42
CA GLY A 74 6.25 6.27 15.31
C GLY A 74 7.03 7.51 15.76
N LEU A 75 7.79 8.08 14.84
CA LEU A 75 8.61 9.28 15.07
C LEU A 75 7.88 10.59 14.71
N GLY A 76 6.65 10.49 14.20
CA GLY A 76 5.87 11.66 13.80
C GLY A 76 6.56 12.49 12.71
N LEU A 77 6.60 13.80 12.87
CA LEU A 77 7.23 14.73 11.93
C LEU A 77 8.69 14.39 11.64
N GLU A 78 9.44 13.95 12.64
CA GLU A 78 10.85 13.53 12.44
C GLU A 78 10.93 12.34 11.49
N GLY A 79 10.00 11.37 11.61
CA GLY A 79 9.91 10.25 10.69
C GLY A 79 9.63 10.68 9.24
N LEU A 80 8.82 11.72 9.03
CA LEU A 80 8.55 12.28 7.69
C LEU A 80 9.78 12.97 7.10
N LYS A 81 10.52 13.74 7.88
CA LYS A 81 11.78 14.35 7.44
C LYS A 81 12.83 13.30 7.05
N ILE A 82 12.89 12.19 7.80
CA ILE A 82 13.76 11.06 7.46
C ILE A 82 13.33 10.41 6.13
N LEU A 83 12.01 10.26 5.90
CA LEU A 83 11.49 9.76 4.63
C LEU A 83 11.82 10.70 3.47
N GLU A 84 11.67 12.00 3.66
CA GLU A 84 12.03 13.02 2.67
C GLU A 84 13.51 12.92 2.28
N LYS A 85 14.41 12.83 3.25
CA LYS A 85 15.84 12.61 3.00
C LYS A 85 16.09 11.31 2.23
N ALA A 86 15.39 10.22 2.56
CA ALA A 86 15.47 8.96 1.83
C ALA A 86 14.99 9.10 0.37
N ARG A 87 13.96 9.93 0.11
CA ARG A 87 13.50 10.29 -1.24
C ARG A 87 14.58 11.06 -2.01
N GLU A 88 15.22 12.05 -1.39
CA GLU A 88 16.30 12.83 -2.01
C GLU A 88 17.47 11.93 -2.45
N GLU A 89 17.88 10.99 -1.58
CA GLU A 89 18.98 10.07 -1.89
C GLU A 89 18.63 8.99 -2.93
N THR A 90 17.36 8.58 -2.99
CA THR A 90 16.94 7.44 -3.82
C THR A 90 16.07 7.81 -4.99
N SER A 91 15.48 8.99 -5.01
CA SER A 91 14.44 9.40 -5.97
C SER A 91 13.20 8.50 -5.99
N LEU A 92 12.96 7.71 -4.92
CA LEU A 92 11.76 6.90 -4.78
C LEU A 92 10.63 7.74 -4.19
N PRO A 93 9.48 7.86 -4.85
CA PRO A 93 8.30 8.51 -4.26
C PRO A 93 7.87 7.81 -2.96
N ILE A 94 7.31 8.57 -2.03
CA ILE A 94 7.00 8.13 -0.66
C ILE A 94 5.52 7.84 -0.49
N VAL A 95 5.19 6.71 0.15
CA VAL A 95 3.87 6.39 0.70
C VAL A 95 3.96 6.36 2.22
N SER A 96 3.12 7.12 2.92
CA SER A 96 3.00 7.04 4.38
C SER A 96 1.55 7.16 4.85
N GLU A 97 1.24 6.51 5.98
CA GLU A 97 -0.11 6.46 6.53
C GLU A 97 -0.44 7.73 7.31
N VAL A 98 -1.58 8.36 6.97
CA VAL A 98 -2.18 9.46 7.72
C VAL A 98 -3.29 8.93 8.63
N LEU A 99 -3.32 9.40 9.87
CA LEU A 99 -4.26 8.92 10.91
C LEU A 99 -5.31 9.95 11.30
N ASP A 100 -4.98 11.22 11.22
CA ASP A 100 -5.81 12.33 11.70
C ASP A 100 -6.10 13.33 10.58
N THR A 101 -7.30 13.87 10.56
CA THR A 101 -7.72 14.89 9.58
C THR A 101 -6.85 16.14 9.63
N ARG A 102 -6.35 16.50 10.82
CA ARG A 102 -5.48 17.67 11.04
C ARG A 102 -4.10 17.54 10.39
N ASP A 103 -3.71 16.29 10.09
CA ASP A 103 -2.37 16.00 9.58
C ASP A 103 -2.33 15.92 8.05
N VAL A 104 -3.49 15.80 7.37
CA VAL A 104 -3.58 15.58 5.92
C VAL A 104 -2.82 16.66 5.12
N ALA A 105 -3.07 17.92 5.42
CA ALA A 105 -2.51 19.03 4.64
C ALA A 105 -0.97 19.08 4.73
N TRP A 106 -0.42 19.10 5.96
CA TRP A 106 1.01 19.25 6.16
C TRP A 106 1.78 17.95 5.86
N MET A 107 1.20 16.74 6.08
CA MET A 107 1.81 15.49 5.64
C MET A 107 1.97 15.43 4.12
N GLY A 108 1.01 16.00 3.37
CA GLY A 108 1.09 16.10 1.92
C GLY A 108 2.32 16.86 1.40
N GLU A 109 2.97 17.69 2.21
CA GLU A 109 4.22 18.35 1.85
C GLU A 109 5.42 17.37 1.82
N TYR A 110 5.39 16.33 2.66
CA TYR A 110 6.47 15.35 2.80
C TYR A 110 6.28 14.08 1.98
N VAL A 111 5.03 13.68 1.69
CA VAL A 111 4.74 12.41 1.01
C VAL A 111 4.13 12.61 -0.38
N ASP A 112 4.30 11.62 -1.23
CA ASP A 112 3.78 11.62 -2.58
C ASP A 112 2.42 10.90 -2.69
N VAL A 113 2.12 10.00 -1.76
CA VAL A 113 0.86 9.26 -1.64
C VAL A 113 0.45 9.19 -0.18
N LEU A 114 -0.78 9.59 0.13
CA LEU A 114 -1.39 9.45 1.45
C LEU A 114 -2.03 8.06 1.58
N GLN A 115 -1.60 7.26 2.56
CA GLN A 115 -2.21 5.97 2.83
C GLN A 115 -3.30 6.08 3.89
N ILE A 116 -4.49 5.54 3.60
CA ILE A 116 -5.54 5.28 4.58
C ILE A 116 -5.45 3.82 5.02
N GLY A 117 -5.11 3.61 6.28
CA GLY A 117 -5.00 2.27 6.86
C GLY A 117 -6.36 1.55 6.96
N ALA A 118 -6.32 0.22 7.00
CA ALA A 118 -7.52 -0.61 7.03
C ALA A 118 -8.47 -0.31 8.21
N ARG A 119 -7.93 0.12 9.37
CA ARG A 119 -8.74 0.53 10.52
C ARG A 119 -9.45 1.86 10.31
N ASN A 120 -8.95 2.70 9.40
CA ASN A 120 -9.50 4.01 9.05
C ASN A 120 -10.26 4.01 7.72
N MET A 121 -10.50 2.83 7.10
CA MET A 121 -11.20 2.77 5.82
C MET A 121 -12.57 3.46 5.87
N GLN A 122 -13.29 3.31 6.98
CA GLN A 122 -14.61 3.92 7.20
C GLN A 122 -14.56 5.19 8.07
N ASN A 123 -13.40 5.79 8.25
CA ASN A 123 -13.28 7.10 8.87
C ASN A 123 -13.68 8.19 7.84
N PHE A 124 -15.00 8.39 7.69
CA PHE A 124 -15.55 9.29 6.67
C PHE A 124 -15.07 10.74 6.82
N SER A 125 -14.75 11.19 8.02
CA SER A 125 -14.14 12.51 8.24
C SER A 125 -12.75 12.57 7.60
N LEU A 126 -11.93 11.54 7.79
CA LEU A 126 -10.61 11.44 7.18
C LEU A 126 -10.69 11.28 5.65
N LEU A 127 -11.65 10.48 5.15
CA LEU A 127 -11.88 10.31 3.71
C LEU A 127 -12.24 11.65 3.05
N LYS A 128 -13.12 12.44 3.67
CA LYS A 128 -13.49 13.77 3.19
C LYS A 128 -12.31 14.75 3.22
N GLU A 129 -11.39 14.61 4.16
CA GLU A 129 -10.25 15.50 4.27
C GLU A 129 -9.19 15.15 3.21
N VAL A 130 -8.83 13.88 3.01
CA VAL A 130 -7.90 13.48 1.95
C VAL A 130 -8.46 13.71 0.55
N ALA A 131 -9.78 13.78 0.40
CA ALA A 131 -10.45 14.13 -0.86
C ALA A 131 -10.18 15.57 -1.31
N LYS A 132 -9.83 16.48 -0.39
CA LYS A 132 -9.47 17.86 -0.69
C LYS A 132 -8.01 18.02 -1.11
N SER A 133 -7.20 16.98 -0.87
CA SER A 133 -5.78 16.98 -1.24
C SER A 133 -5.61 16.66 -2.73
N ASP A 134 -4.57 17.19 -3.35
CA ASP A 134 -4.11 16.82 -4.69
C ASP A 134 -3.29 15.52 -4.71
N LYS A 135 -2.92 14.99 -3.53
CA LYS A 135 -2.12 13.77 -3.42
C LYS A 135 -2.96 12.53 -3.69
N PRO A 136 -2.44 11.56 -4.47
CA PRO A 136 -3.06 10.25 -4.58
C PRO A 136 -3.28 9.59 -3.23
N VAL A 137 -4.39 8.86 -3.10
CA VAL A 137 -4.77 8.17 -1.87
C VAL A 137 -4.71 6.66 -2.07
N LEU A 138 -3.88 5.97 -1.29
CA LEU A 138 -3.86 4.52 -1.21
C LEU A 138 -4.83 4.08 -0.12
N LEU A 139 -5.98 3.53 -0.53
CA LEU A 139 -7.06 3.12 0.36
C LEU A 139 -7.00 1.61 0.64
N LYS A 140 -6.57 1.23 1.84
CA LYS A 140 -6.57 -0.18 2.28
C LYS A 140 -7.95 -0.67 2.63
N ARG A 141 -8.31 -1.87 2.15
CA ARG A 141 -9.56 -2.55 2.51
C ARG A 141 -9.62 -2.84 4.01
N GLY A 142 -10.74 -2.56 4.65
CA GLY A 142 -11.02 -2.92 6.02
C GLY A 142 -11.13 -4.44 6.19
N MET A 143 -10.65 -4.97 7.34
CA MET A 143 -10.60 -6.40 7.59
C MET A 143 -11.98 -7.10 7.64
N TYR A 144 -13.05 -6.35 7.77
CA TYR A 144 -14.44 -6.85 7.82
C TYR A 144 -15.31 -6.34 6.67
N SER A 145 -14.68 -5.64 5.71
CA SER A 145 -15.42 -4.89 4.71
C SER A 145 -15.64 -5.69 3.44
N THR A 146 -16.86 -5.65 2.94
CA THR A 146 -17.21 -6.13 1.61
C THR A 146 -16.57 -5.27 0.53
N LEU A 147 -16.53 -5.75 -0.72
CA LEU A 147 -16.05 -4.96 -1.86
C LEU A 147 -16.93 -3.72 -2.06
N SER A 148 -18.23 -3.84 -1.87
CA SER A 148 -19.18 -2.71 -2.00
C SER A 148 -18.90 -1.61 -0.98
N GLU A 149 -18.67 -1.96 0.29
CA GLU A 149 -18.32 -0.97 1.33
C GLU A 149 -16.98 -0.29 1.02
N TRP A 150 -16.00 -1.05 0.53
CA TRP A 150 -14.70 -0.50 0.13
C TRP A 150 -14.83 0.48 -1.04
N LEU A 151 -15.59 0.12 -2.08
CA LEU A 151 -15.87 1.00 -3.22
C LEU A 151 -16.67 2.24 -2.80
N ASN A 152 -17.61 2.13 -1.86
CA ASN A 152 -18.30 3.29 -1.32
C ASN A 152 -17.34 4.24 -0.59
N CYS A 153 -16.35 3.72 0.12
CA CYS A 153 -15.30 4.56 0.73
C CYS A 153 -14.44 5.25 -0.33
N ALA A 154 -14.09 4.56 -1.42
CA ALA A 154 -13.40 5.18 -2.55
C ALA A 154 -14.27 6.29 -3.19
N GLU A 155 -15.58 6.08 -3.32
CA GLU A 155 -16.53 7.09 -3.83
C GLU A 155 -16.53 8.37 -2.99
N TYR A 156 -16.39 8.28 -1.65
CA TYR A 156 -16.25 9.48 -0.80
C TYR A 156 -15.05 10.34 -1.18
N ILE A 157 -13.95 9.71 -1.58
CA ILE A 157 -12.73 10.42 -2.01
C ILE A 157 -12.95 11.03 -3.40
N LEU A 158 -13.46 10.25 -4.34
CA LEU A 158 -13.74 10.68 -5.70
C LEU A 158 -14.74 11.85 -5.74
N SER A 159 -15.86 11.72 -5.03
CA SER A 159 -16.92 12.75 -4.97
C SER A 159 -16.48 14.01 -4.24
N GLY A 160 -15.46 13.90 -3.38
CA GLY A 160 -14.84 15.04 -2.71
C GLY A 160 -13.83 15.81 -3.56
N GLY A 161 -13.55 15.35 -4.79
CA GLY A 161 -12.73 16.06 -5.79
C GLY A 161 -11.37 15.40 -6.09
N ASN A 162 -10.96 14.34 -5.39
CA ASN A 162 -9.69 13.66 -5.67
C ASN A 162 -9.91 12.39 -6.53
N PRO A 163 -9.56 12.41 -7.82
CA PRO A 163 -9.75 11.27 -8.72
C PRO A 163 -8.67 10.17 -8.55
N ASN A 164 -7.62 10.43 -7.77
CA ASN A 164 -6.43 9.61 -7.70
C ASN A 164 -6.51 8.62 -6.52
N VAL A 165 -7.35 7.58 -6.63
CA VAL A 165 -7.52 6.54 -5.60
C VAL A 165 -6.93 5.22 -6.07
N ILE A 166 -6.02 4.66 -5.26
CA ILE A 166 -5.40 3.35 -5.43
C ILE A 166 -5.99 2.42 -4.38
N LEU A 167 -6.59 1.32 -4.81
CA LEU A 167 -7.12 0.31 -3.91
C LEU A 167 -6.01 -0.64 -3.45
N CYS A 168 -6.04 -1.08 -2.16
CA CYS A 168 -5.06 -2.03 -1.63
C CYS A 168 -5.76 -3.14 -0.85
N GLU A 169 -5.82 -4.34 -1.43
CA GLU A 169 -6.25 -5.56 -0.73
C GLU A 169 -5.18 -5.97 0.28
N ARG A 170 -5.59 -6.32 1.51
CA ARG A 170 -4.65 -6.65 2.60
C ARG A 170 -5.12 -7.79 3.51
N GLY A 171 -6.06 -8.56 3.05
CA GLY A 171 -6.68 -9.66 3.78
C GLY A 171 -7.88 -9.25 4.62
N ILE A 172 -8.80 -10.18 4.72
CA ILE A 172 -10.03 -10.08 5.51
C ILE A 172 -10.00 -11.08 6.67
N ARG A 173 -10.68 -10.79 7.75
CA ARG A 173 -10.87 -11.73 8.85
C ARG A 173 -11.86 -12.80 8.47
N THR A 174 -11.45 -14.04 8.68
CA THR A 174 -12.26 -15.25 8.53
C THR A 174 -12.16 -16.10 9.79
N PHE A 175 -12.70 -17.28 9.78
CA PHE A 175 -12.57 -18.26 10.88
C PHE A 175 -11.16 -18.87 10.95
N GLU A 176 -10.34 -18.75 9.89
CA GLU A 176 -8.98 -19.29 9.86
C GLU A 176 -8.03 -18.44 10.73
N THR A 177 -7.18 -19.13 11.52
CA THR A 177 -6.30 -18.50 12.50
C THR A 177 -4.81 -18.75 12.24
N TYR A 178 -4.47 -19.57 11.26
CA TYR A 178 -3.05 -19.85 10.93
C TYR A 178 -2.34 -18.61 10.37
N THR A 179 -3.04 -17.82 9.56
CA THR A 179 -2.59 -16.52 9.10
C THR A 179 -3.31 -15.40 9.86
N ARG A 180 -2.71 -14.23 9.92
CA ARG A 180 -3.27 -13.04 10.57
C ARG A 180 -4.64 -12.65 9.99
N ASN A 181 -4.76 -12.74 8.66
CA ASN A 181 -5.99 -12.56 7.88
C ASN A 181 -5.91 -13.49 6.66
N THR A 182 -7.04 -13.78 6.06
CA THR A 182 -7.12 -14.49 4.77
C THR A 182 -6.94 -13.50 3.64
N LEU A 183 -5.92 -13.66 2.80
CA LEU A 183 -5.74 -12.85 1.60
C LEU A 183 -6.81 -13.20 0.58
N ASP A 184 -7.68 -12.25 0.25
CA ASP A 184 -8.75 -12.43 -0.73
C ASP A 184 -8.24 -12.10 -2.15
N LEU A 185 -7.61 -13.09 -2.79
CA LEU A 185 -7.12 -12.93 -4.16
C LEU A 185 -8.25 -12.81 -5.18
N SER A 186 -9.44 -13.32 -4.88
CA SER A 186 -10.61 -13.19 -5.74
C SER A 186 -11.11 -11.74 -5.83
N ALA A 187 -10.79 -10.92 -4.84
CA ALA A 187 -11.09 -9.49 -4.87
C ALA A 187 -10.40 -8.77 -6.05
N ILE A 188 -9.24 -9.26 -6.53
CA ILE A 188 -8.48 -8.59 -7.59
C ILE A 188 -9.27 -8.58 -8.91
N PRO A 189 -9.63 -9.73 -9.51
CA PRO A 189 -10.44 -9.74 -10.73
C PRO A 189 -11.81 -9.10 -10.51
N ALA A 190 -12.47 -9.33 -9.36
CA ALA A 190 -13.77 -8.74 -9.07
C ALA A 190 -13.73 -7.20 -9.04
N ILE A 191 -12.71 -6.60 -8.42
CA ILE A 191 -12.51 -5.14 -8.44
C ILE A 191 -12.28 -4.65 -9.87
N LYS A 192 -11.51 -5.38 -10.67
CA LYS A 192 -11.28 -5.01 -12.07
C LYS A 192 -12.53 -5.09 -12.95
N GLU A 193 -13.51 -5.89 -12.60
CA GLU A 193 -14.83 -5.90 -13.26
C GLU A 193 -15.70 -4.72 -12.80
N LEU A 194 -15.58 -4.30 -11.55
CA LEU A 194 -16.49 -3.33 -10.93
C LEU A 194 -16.04 -1.88 -11.10
N THR A 195 -14.73 -1.61 -11.07
CA THR A 195 -14.21 -0.24 -11.02
C THR A 195 -13.05 -0.01 -11.99
N HIS A 196 -12.85 1.24 -12.35
CA HIS A 196 -11.72 1.71 -13.16
C HIS A 196 -10.44 1.95 -12.34
N LEU A 197 -10.50 1.87 -11.01
CA LEU A 197 -9.39 2.18 -10.14
C LEU A 197 -8.32 1.09 -10.13
N PRO A 198 -7.02 1.44 -10.05
CA PRO A 198 -5.96 0.46 -9.89
C PRO A 198 -6.03 -0.24 -8.53
N ILE A 199 -5.68 -1.54 -8.51
CA ILE A 199 -5.65 -2.37 -7.29
C ILE A 199 -4.29 -2.99 -7.08
N ILE A 200 -3.70 -2.78 -5.91
CA ILE A 200 -2.49 -3.45 -5.44
C ILE A 200 -2.78 -4.37 -4.26
N VAL A 201 -1.82 -5.20 -3.89
CA VAL A 201 -1.97 -6.19 -2.82
C VAL A 201 -0.87 -6.04 -1.77
N ASP A 202 -1.27 -6.16 -0.50
CA ASP A 202 -0.39 -6.21 0.68
C ASP A 202 -0.44 -7.62 1.30
N PRO A 203 0.40 -8.55 0.85
CA PRO A 203 0.42 -9.91 1.35
C PRO A 203 1.03 -10.00 2.76
N ALA A 204 1.84 -9.02 3.17
CA ALA A 204 2.48 -8.99 4.47
C ALA A 204 1.45 -8.82 5.59
N HIS A 205 0.60 -7.79 5.51
CA HIS A 205 -0.46 -7.56 6.49
C HIS A 205 -1.62 -8.57 6.37
N ALA A 206 -1.75 -9.25 5.23
CA ALA A 206 -2.69 -10.35 5.09
C ALA A 206 -2.21 -11.57 5.87
N THR A 207 -1.07 -12.12 5.53
CA THR A 207 -0.60 -13.39 6.10
C THR A 207 0.00 -13.25 7.50
N GLY A 208 0.66 -12.13 7.81
CA GLY A 208 1.40 -11.92 9.06
C GLY A 208 2.65 -12.79 9.19
N LYS A 209 3.09 -13.46 8.11
CA LYS A 209 4.20 -14.42 8.10
C LYS A 209 5.10 -14.21 6.90
N ALA A 210 6.37 -13.86 7.12
CA ALA A 210 7.36 -13.63 6.07
C ALA A 210 7.52 -14.83 5.11
N SER A 211 7.38 -16.08 5.62
CA SER A 211 7.51 -17.29 4.81
C SER A 211 6.44 -17.46 3.73
N LEU A 212 5.26 -16.84 3.91
CA LEU A 212 4.14 -16.91 2.97
C LEU A 212 4.14 -15.78 1.94
N ILE A 213 4.87 -14.69 2.20
CA ILE A 213 4.87 -13.51 1.32
C ILE A 213 5.27 -13.82 -0.11
N PRO A 214 6.34 -14.62 -0.38
CA PRO A 214 6.72 -14.90 -1.76
C PRO A 214 5.61 -15.56 -2.58
N SER A 215 4.98 -16.59 -2.04
CA SER A 215 3.90 -17.31 -2.73
C SER A 215 2.67 -16.43 -2.94
N MET A 216 2.26 -15.66 -1.92
CA MET A 216 1.10 -14.78 -2.02
C MET A 216 1.35 -13.58 -2.93
N SER A 217 2.58 -13.07 -3.00
CA SER A 217 2.97 -12.04 -3.96
C SER A 217 2.86 -12.54 -5.40
N LEU A 218 3.38 -13.72 -5.69
CA LEU A 218 3.29 -14.32 -7.03
C LEU A 218 1.83 -14.63 -7.41
N ALA A 219 1.04 -15.14 -6.47
CA ALA A 219 -0.39 -15.36 -6.68
C ALA A 219 -1.15 -14.06 -6.98
N ALA A 220 -0.81 -12.96 -6.31
CA ALA A 220 -1.39 -11.64 -6.60
C ALA A 220 -1.03 -11.15 -8.01
N VAL A 221 0.22 -11.33 -8.46
CA VAL A 221 0.64 -11.04 -9.84
C VAL A 221 -0.18 -11.87 -10.83
N ALA A 222 -0.29 -13.18 -10.60
CA ALA A 222 -1.07 -14.09 -11.45
C ALA A 222 -2.56 -13.70 -11.51
N SER A 223 -3.13 -13.25 -10.38
CA SER A 223 -4.53 -12.78 -10.31
C SER A 223 -4.77 -11.43 -10.99
N GLY A 224 -3.72 -10.75 -11.44
CA GLY A 224 -3.84 -9.49 -12.18
C GLY A 224 -3.74 -8.22 -11.36
N ALA A 225 -3.16 -8.26 -10.17
CA ALA A 225 -2.87 -7.05 -9.40
C ALA A 225 -2.00 -6.05 -10.20
N ASP A 226 -2.20 -4.76 -9.97
CA ASP A 226 -1.41 -3.68 -10.57
C ASP A 226 -0.14 -3.37 -9.76
N GLY A 227 0.06 -4.05 -8.64
CA GLY A 227 1.26 -3.89 -7.82
C GLY A 227 1.20 -4.61 -6.48
N LEU A 228 2.26 -4.41 -5.69
CA LEU A 228 2.44 -4.98 -4.36
C LEU A 228 2.93 -3.93 -3.37
N LEU A 229 2.50 -4.08 -2.11
CA LEU A 229 3.03 -3.33 -0.97
C LEU A 229 3.72 -4.31 -0.03
N LEU A 230 5.02 -4.15 0.18
CA LEU A 230 5.86 -5.12 0.90
C LEU A 230 6.63 -4.47 2.06
N GLU A 231 6.79 -5.22 3.14
CA GLU A 231 7.59 -4.79 4.29
C GLU A 231 9.00 -5.37 4.21
N VAL A 232 10.00 -4.48 4.30
CA VAL A 232 11.43 -4.83 4.23
C VAL A 232 12.18 -4.16 5.38
N HIS A 233 12.98 -4.93 6.09
CA HIS A 233 13.85 -4.42 7.15
C HIS A 233 15.23 -5.09 7.09
N THR A 234 16.29 -4.33 7.38
CA THR A 234 17.67 -4.85 7.34
C THR A 234 17.93 -5.94 8.38
N ASN A 235 17.24 -5.88 9.51
CA ASN A 235 17.23 -6.93 10.55
C ASN A 235 15.81 -7.08 11.09
N PRO A 236 14.94 -7.92 10.49
CA PRO A 236 13.53 -8.05 10.93
C PRO A 236 13.35 -8.38 12.41
N LYS A 237 14.31 -9.09 13.03
CA LYS A 237 14.24 -9.44 14.46
C LYS A 237 14.31 -8.24 15.38
N GLU A 238 14.94 -7.15 14.96
CA GLU A 238 15.09 -5.90 15.71
C GLU A 238 14.00 -4.88 15.38
N ALA A 239 13.14 -5.14 14.39
CA ALA A 239 12.07 -4.22 14.01
C ALA A 239 11.16 -3.93 15.22
N LEU A 240 10.80 -2.66 15.41
CA LEU A 240 9.89 -2.20 16.49
C LEU A 240 8.42 -2.54 16.22
N SER A 241 8.10 -2.90 14.96
CA SER A 241 6.75 -3.28 14.54
C SER A 241 6.77 -4.39 13.48
N ASP A 242 5.76 -5.25 13.51
CA ASP A 242 5.42 -6.26 12.47
C ASP A 242 6.59 -7.13 11.98
N LYS A 243 7.52 -7.49 12.88
CA LYS A 243 8.74 -8.23 12.56
C LYS A 243 8.50 -9.61 11.91
N GLU A 244 7.40 -10.28 12.26
CA GLU A 244 7.08 -11.64 11.80
C GLU A 244 6.74 -11.71 10.30
N GLN A 245 6.30 -10.59 9.74
CA GLN A 245 5.86 -10.46 8.34
C GLN A 245 6.83 -9.66 7.47
N THR A 246 8.01 -9.34 7.96
CA THR A 246 8.97 -8.46 7.30
C THR A 246 10.05 -9.27 6.59
N LEU A 247 10.31 -8.94 5.32
CA LEU A 247 11.38 -9.54 4.52
C LEU A 247 12.73 -8.90 4.81
N THR A 248 13.81 -9.67 4.68
CA THR A 248 15.15 -9.10 4.55
C THR A 248 15.37 -8.52 3.14
N PRO A 249 16.34 -7.60 2.93
CA PRO A 249 16.68 -7.09 1.60
C PRO A 249 17.04 -8.20 0.60
N LYS A 250 17.69 -9.27 1.06
CA LYS A 250 18.03 -10.43 0.21
C LYS A 250 16.76 -11.15 -0.26
N GLN A 251 15.84 -11.48 0.65
CA GLN A 251 14.56 -12.13 0.31
C GLN A 251 13.72 -11.25 -0.63
N PHE A 252 13.71 -9.93 -0.40
CA PHE A 252 13.02 -8.99 -1.26
C PHE A 252 13.62 -8.98 -2.68
N SER A 253 14.95 -8.92 -2.80
CA SER A 253 15.64 -8.95 -4.11
C SER A 253 15.39 -10.27 -4.87
N GLU A 254 15.35 -11.41 -4.18
CA GLU A 254 15.00 -12.68 -4.80
C GLU A 254 13.53 -12.73 -5.27
N LEU A 255 12.64 -12.14 -4.48
CA LEU A 255 11.21 -12.06 -4.81
C LEU A 255 10.95 -11.16 -6.02
N THR A 256 11.57 -9.98 -6.08
CA THR A 256 11.36 -9.03 -7.19
C THR A 256 11.80 -9.60 -8.55
N LYS A 257 12.84 -10.43 -8.58
CA LYS A 257 13.22 -11.16 -9.80
C LYS A 257 12.10 -12.10 -10.26
N LYS A 258 11.57 -12.93 -9.34
CA LYS A 258 10.46 -13.85 -9.66
C LYS A 258 9.18 -13.12 -10.10
N ILE A 259 8.89 -11.97 -9.47
CA ILE A 259 7.76 -11.11 -9.86
C ILE A 259 7.93 -10.62 -11.30
N ARG A 260 9.12 -10.16 -11.66
CA ARG A 260 9.43 -9.70 -13.02
C ARG A 260 9.25 -10.80 -14.05
N ASP A 261 9.80 -11.99 -13.79
CA ASP A 261 9.70 -13.15 -14.69
C ASP A 261 8.24 -13.56 -14.88
N LEU A 262 7.47 -13.63 -13.79
CA LEU A 262 6.04 -13.98 -13.86
C LEU A 262 5.21 -12.91 -14.58
N LYS A 263 5.54 -11.62 -14.38
CA LYS A 263 4.86 -10.52 -15.09
C LYS A 263 5.06 -10.65 -16.60
N ILE A 264 6.30 -10.87 -17.05
CA ILE A 264 6.62 -11.06 -18.48
C ILE A 264 5.85 -12.26 -19.03
N PHE A 265 5.85 -13.38 -18.31
CA PHE A 265 5.09 -14.58 -18.73
C PHE A 265 3.61 -14.28 -18.87
N ARG A 266 3.00 -13.59 -17.91
CA ARG A 266 1.58 -13.24 -17.94
C ARG A 266 1.23 -12.28 -19.10
N GLU A 267 2.08 -11.32 -19.41
CA GLU A 267 1.87 -10.39 -20.53
C GLU A 267 1.89 -11.11 -21.89
N GLY A 268 2.62 -12.21 -21.98
CA GLY A 268 2.63 -13.07 -23.15
C GLY A 268 1.41 -14.00 -23.31
N LEU A 269 0.53 -14.08 -22.30
CA LEU A 269 -0.70 -14.86 -22.35
C LEU A 269 -1.92 -14.05 -22.84
N ASN A 270 -1.83 -12.73 -22.86
CA ASN A 270 -2.86 -11.80 -23.34
C ASN A 270 -2.54 -11.33 -24.75
#